data_e2dd6b1770d3152420b84d69c807acc5
#
_entry.id   e2dd6b1770d3152420b84d69c807acc5
#
_cell.length_a   1.000
_cell.length_b   1.000
_cell.length_c   1.000
_cell.angle_alpha   90.00
_cell.angle_beta   90.00
_cell.angle_gamma   90.00
#
_symmetry.space_group_name_H-M   'P 1'
#
loop_
_entity.id
_entity.type
_entity.pdbx_description
1 polymer ?
#
loop_
_entity_poly.entity_id
_entity_poly.type
_entity_poly.pdbx_seq_one_letter_code
_entity_poly.pdbx_strand_id
1 'polypeptide(L)'
;MADLILIPVLALLFVGAKRYDNGFNKDYLSKDNTLALKGACALSIVLLHIGGVTQAKLLPEITAFAVSVFFFLSGYGMITALKNKGDSYLNKFIQRHTIKLAIPYFVAALIYVIYFRYAQGNLGFKYYDEYKVSFKGIVSAFFEHGYTIVVNSWFVIVLFVFYLFFYISFKKCKNMEEGIGFFSLLVIAFTVLMFYLAQFKGWYTAWYMQNFSIIVGTLYGYKKELIDKVIKSHKGIVVSVLGVILFSLLAAFGVLKYNTDIGGHINTAEYCVLTCIIPICVV
;
A
#
# COMPACT_ATOMS: atom_id res chain seq x y z
N MET A 1 20.85 8.79 15.22
CA MET A 1 20.62 10.15 14.66
C MET A 1 19.62 10.16 13.51
N ALA A 2 19.69 9.20 12.57
CA ALA A 2 18.74 9.19 11.43
C ALA A 2 17.27 9.05 11.85
N ASP A 3 16.98 8.31 12.91
CA ASP A 3 15.60 8.15 13.44
C ASP A 3 15.01 9.45 14.04
N LEU A 4 15.84 10.45 14.36
CA LEU A 4 15.35 11.75 14.84
C LEU A 4 14.54 12.51 13.78
N ILE A 5 14.70 12.16 12.50
CA ILE A 5 13.88 12.71 11.40
C ILE A 5 12.40 12.35 11.57
N LEU A 6 12.08 11.25 12.28
CA LEU A 6 10.70 10.89 12.59
C LEU A 6 9.95 11.96 13.40
N ILE A 7 10.63 12.66 14.31
CA ILE A 7 9.99 13.66 15.16
C ILE A 7 9.36 14.79 14.34
N PRO A 8 10.11 15.51 13.45
CA PRO A 8 9.52 16.55 12.62
C PRO A 8 8.50 16.00 11.61
N VAL A 9 8.68 14.77 11.09
CA VAL A 9 7.71 14.15 10.19
C VAL A 9 6.40 13.86 10.90
N LEU A 10 6.44 13.26 12.09
CA LEU A 10 5.25 13.05 12.92
C LEU A 10 4.60 14.37 13.31
N ALA A 11 5.40 15.39 13.65
CA ALA A 11 4.87 16.72 13.94
C ALA A 11 4.15 17.33 12.73
N LEU A 12 4.68 17.15 11.50
CA LEU A 12 4.04 17.61 10.28
C LEU A 12 2.68 16.93 10.02
N LEU A 13 2.48 15.68 10.46
CA LEU A 13 1.17 15.01 10.35
C LEU A 13 0.09 15.69 11.20
N PHE A 14 0.49 16.40 12.27
CA PHE A 14 -0.44 17.14 13.12
C PHE A 14 -0.59 18.61 12.73
N VAL A 15 0.21 19.12 11.77
CA VAL A 15 0.07 20.48 11.26
C VAL A 15 -1.27 20.62 10.54
N GLY A 16 -2.10 21.52 11.03
CA GLY A 16 -3.44 21.73 10.50
C GLY A 16 -4.50 20.76 11.02
N ALA A 17 -4.17 19.85 11.93
CA ALA A 17 -5.16 19.02 12.61
C ALA A 17 -6.16 19.92 13.35
N LYS A 18 -7.44 19.79 13.01
CA LYS A 18 -8.53 20.55 13.68
C LYS A 18 -9.23 19.63 14.65
N ARG A 19 -9.40 20.13 15.88
CA ARG A 19 -10.27 19.48 16.85
C ARG A 19 -11.73 19.71 16.43
N TYR A 20 -12.51 18.65 16.37
CA TYR A 20 -13.94 18.72 16.18
C TYR A 20 -14.61 18.83 17.55
N ASP A 21 -15.26 19.98 17.82
CA ASP A 21 -15.83 20.27 19.14
C ASP A 21 -17.08 19.46 19.46
N ASN A 22 -17.72 18.85 18.45
CA ASN A 22 -19.02 18.18 18.57
C ASN A 22 -18.96 16.67 18.28
N GLY A 23 -17.90 15.97 18.68
CA GLY A 23 -17.85 14.50 18.63
C GLY A 23 -17.25 13.92 17.35
N PHE A 24 -17.81 12.82 16.83
CA PHE A 24 -17.25 12.04 15.75
C PHE A 24 -17.29 12.76 14.39
N ASN A 25 -16.13 12.88 13.74
CA ASN A 25 -16.03 13.40 12.37
C ASN A 25 -16.56 12.38 11.36
N LYS A 26 -17.75 12.58 10.83
CA LYS A 26 -18.35 11.70 9.80
C LYS A 26 -17.56 11.71 8.49
N ASP A 27 -16.82 12.77 8.23
CA ASP A 27 -16.08 13.01 6.99
C ASP A 27 -14.60 12.64 7.09
N TYR A 28 -14.21 11.83 8.09
CA TYR A 28 -12.82 11.43 8.32
C TYR A 28 -12.18 10.76 7.09
N LEU A 29 -12.96 10.08 6.25
CA LEU A 29 -12.56 9.52 4.96
C LEU A 29 -13.07 10.33 3.76
N SER A 30 -13.28 11.64 3.93
CA SER A 30 -13.55 12.54 2.81
C SER A 30 -12.41 12.53 1.80
N LYS A 31 -12.67 13.03 0.60
CA LYS A 31 -11.67 13.13 -0.45
C LYS A 31 -10.43 13.92 0.00
N ASP A 32 -10.63 15.01 0.72
CA ASP A 32 -9.53 15.89 1.15
C ASP A 32 -8.70 15.23 2.26
N ASN A 33 -9.36 14.61 3.25
CA ASN A 33 -8.67 13.88 4.31
C ASN A 33 -7.89 12.67 3.76
N THR A 34 -8.48 11.91 2.83
CA THR A 34 -7.77 10.79 2.19
C THR A 34 -6.64 11.25 1.29
N LEU A 35 -6.71 12.45 0.69
CA LEU A 35 -5.62 13.03 -0.09
C LEU A 35 -4.45 13.43 0.83
N ALA A 36 -4.71 14.06 1.97
CA ALA A 36 -3.70 14.40 2.97
C ALA A 36 -3.00 13.13 3.49
N LEU A 37 -3.77 12.09 3.82
CA LEU A 37 -3.23 10.81 4.27
C LEU A 37 -2.36 10.13 3.19
N LYS A 38 -2.78 10.16 1.93
CA LYS A 38 -1.96 9.67 0.81
C LYS A 38 -0.66 10.46 0.66
N GLY A 39 -0.69 11.77 0.86
CA GLY A 39 0.51 12.61 0.88
C GLY A 39 1.49 12.21 1.99
N ALA A 40 0.99 11.98 3.20
CA ALA A 40 1.78 11.49 4.32
C ALA A 40 2.38 10.11 4.04
N CYS A 41 1.60 9.18 3.46
CA CYS A 41 2.09 7.86 3.06
C CYS A 41 3.17 7.96 1.97
N ALA A 42 3.02 8.85 0.98
CA ALA A 42 4.03 9.05 -0.05
C ALA A 42 5.35 9.54 0.56
N LEU A 43 5.29 10.50 1.48
CA LEU A 43 6.46 10.97 2.23
C LEU A 43 7.09 9.82 3.04
N SER A 44 6.26 9.00 3.69
CA SER A 44 6.72 7.83 4.45
C SER A 44 7.47 6.83 3.58
N ILE A 45 7.03 6.59 2.33
CA ILE A 45 7.76 5.71 1.39
C ILE A 45 9.13 6.30 1.04
N VAL A 46 9.22 7.61 0.83
CA VAL A 46 10.53 8.27 0.59
C VAL A 46 11.44 8.09 1.80
N LEU A 47 10.93 8.29 3.01
CA LEU A 47 11.68 8.12 4.26
C LEU A 47 12.11 6.67 4.49
N LEU A 48 11.27 5.68 4.13
CA LEU A 48 11.63 4.27 4.15
C LEU A 48 12.92 4.01 3.37
N HIS A 49 13.01 4.52 2.15
CA HIS A 49 14.16 4.29 1.29
C HIS A 49 15.40 5.09 1.73
N ILE A 50 15.21 6.32 2.23
CA ILE A 50 16.30 7.10 2.85
C ILE A 50 16.81 6.38 4.12
N GLY A 51 15.90 5.85 4.93
CA GLY A 51 16.23 5.09 6.14
C GLY A 51 17.10 3.89 5.85
N GLY A 52 16.80 3.14 4.80
CA GLY A 52 17.60 2.01 4.35
C GLY A 52 19.04 2.39 3.96
N VAL A 53 19.24 3.57 3.36
CA VAL A 53 20.58 4.09 3.00
C VAL A 53 21.32 4.64 4.22
N THR A 54 20.61 5.27 5.16
CA THR A 54 21.20 5.92 6.35
C THR A 54 21.38 5.00 7.54
N GLN A 55 21.08 3.70 7.39
CA GLN A 55 21.13 2.71 8.47
C GLN A 55 20.22 3.07 9.67
N ALA A 56 19.15 3.82 9.44
CA ALA A 56 18.12 4.05 10.43
C ALA A 56 17.43 2.72 10.76
N LYS A 57 17.15 2.47 12.04
CA LYS A 57 16.55 1.20 12.49
C LYS A 57 15.03 1.28 12.59
N LEU A 58 14.53 2.37 13.17
CA LEU A 58 13.12 2.53 13.49
C LEU A 58 12.32 3.09 12.32
N LEU A 59 12.92 4.00 11.53
CA LEU A 59 12.27 4.69 10.43
C LEU A 59 11.74 3.75 9.34
N PRO A 60 12.52 2.76 8.84
CA PRO A 60 12.03 1.79 7.86
C PRO A 60 10.85 0.97 8.38
N GLU A 61 10.89 0.53 9.63
CA GLU A 61 9.86 -0.31 10.23
C GLU A 61 8.50 0.40 10.30
N ILE A 62 8.50 1.67 10.75
CA ILE A 62 7.27 2.46 10.87
C ILE A 62 6.71 2.82 9.49
N THR A 63 7.57 3.10 8.52
CA THR A 63 7.15 3.58 7.19
C THR A 63 6.82 2.47 6.20
N ALA A 64 7.24 1.24 6.47
CA ALA A 64 7.01 0.08 5.60
C ALA A 64 5.54 -0.18 5.26
N PHE A 65 4.63 0.19 6.16
CA PHE A 65 3.19 -0.03 5.99
C PHE A 65 2.47 1.02 5.13
N ALA A 66 3.15 2.07 4.69
CA ALA A 66 2.53 3.14 3.92
C ALA A 66 1.84 2.64 2.63
N VAL A 67 2.41 1.63 1.95
CA VAL A 67 1.81 1.03 0.75
C VAL A 67 0.51 0.29 1.09
N SER A 68 0.42 -0.36 2.25
CA SER A 68 -0.82 -1.02 2.68
C SER A 68 -1.95 -0.01 2.89
N VAL A 69 -1.64 1.18 3.41
CA VAL A 69 -2.61 2.28 3.52
C VAL A 69 -3.04 2.77 2.14
N PHE A 70 -2.12 2.86 1.17
CA PHE A 70 -2.49 3.19 -0.21
C PHE A 70 -3.45 2.17 -0.82
N PHE A 71 -3.21 0.87 -0.65
CA PHE A 71 -4.09 -0.17 -1.16
C PHE A 71 -5.45 -0.13 -0.47
N PHE A 72 -5.48 0.03 0.85
CA PHE A 72 -6.71 0.21 1.61
C PHE A 72 -7.52 1.39 1.08
N LEU A 73 -6.92 2.57 0.99
CA LEU A 73 -7.59 3.78 0.50
C LEU A 73 -8.03 3.67 -0.96
N SER A 74 -7.34 2.86 -1.76
CA SER A 74 -7.75 2.58 -3.13
C SER A 74 -8.99 1.70 -3.17
N GLY A 75 -9.02 0.60 -2.40
CA GLY A 75 -10.19 -0.27 -2.25
C GLY A 75 -11.41 0.48 -1.71
N TYR A 76 -11.21 1.24 -0.64
CA TYR A 76 -12.24 2.10 -0.05
C TYR A 76 -12.81 3.10 -1.06
N GLY A 77 -11.94 3.82 -1.76
CA GLY A 77 -12.36 4.83 -2.71
C GLY A 77 -13.11 4.28 -3.92
N MET A 78 -12.67 3.11 -4.43
CA MET A 78 -13.33 2.45 -5.57
C MET A 78 -14.74 2.00 -5.22
N ILE A 79 -14.92 1.29 -4.10
CA ILE A 79 -16.22 0.76 -3.71
C ILE A 79 -17.19 1.86 -3.29
N THR A 80 -16.71 2.89 -2.60
CA THR A 80 -17.52 4.05 -2.22
C THR A 80 -17.98 4.82 -3.45
N ALA A 81 -17.10 5.02 -4.43
CA ALA A 81 -17.47 5.66 -5.69
C ALA A 81 -18.46 4.83 -6.50
N LEU A 82 -18.34 3.51 -6.49
CA LEU A 82 -19.30 2.61 -7.13
C LEU A 82 -20.67 2.67 -6.43
N LYS A 83 -20.72 2.64 -5.09
CA LYS A 83 -21.97 2.81 -4.33
C LYS A 83 -22.68 4.11 -4.68
N ASN A 84 -21.94 5.21 -4.80
CA ASN A 84 -22.50 6.54 -5.01
C ASN A 84 -22.91 6.82 -6.46
N LYS A 85 -22.24 6.22 -7.43
CA LYS A 85 -22.43 6.53 -8.87
C LYS A 85 -23.08 5.39 -9.65
N GLY A 86 -23.23 4.21 -9.03
CA GLY A 86 -23.75 3.02 -9.69
C GLY A 86 -22.87 2.58 -10.88
N ASP A 87 -23.48 1.88 -11.82
CA ASP A 87 -22.79 1.31 -12.99
C ASP A 87 -22.12 2.37 -13.88
N SER A 88 -22.59 3.62 -13.83
CA SER A 88 -21.94 4.71 -14.57
C SER A 88 -20.49 4.95 -14.16
N TYR A 89 -20.11 4.58 -12.93
CA TYR A 89 -18.73 4.65 -12.45
C TYR A 89 -17.80 3.74 -13.23
N LEU A 90 -18.27 2.55 -13.64
CA LEU A 90 -17.49 1.59 -14.40
C LEU A 90 -17.22 2.06 -15.84
N ASN A 91 -18.03 2.96 -16.36
CA ASN A 91 -17.79 3.56 -17.66
C ASN A 91 -16.49 4.37 -17.64
N LYS A 92 -15.57 4.03 -18.54
CA LYS A 92 -14.22 4.62 -18.60
C LYS A 92 -13.40 4.45 -17.30
N PHE A 93 -13.77 3.51 -16.41
CA PHE A 93 -13.07 3.26 -15.14
C PHE A 93 -11.58 2.99 -15.38
N ILE A 94 -11.25 1.98 -16.20
CA ILE A 94 -9.87 1.62 -16.52
C ILE A 94 -9.12 2.84 -17.09
N GLN A 95 -9.69 3.52 -18.08
CA GLN A 95 -9.05 4.68 -18.69
C GLN A 95 -8.72 5.76 -17.63
N ARG A 96 -9.68 6.12 -16.77
CA ARG A 96 -9.49 7.15 -15.74
C ARG A 96 -8.46 6.79 -14.69
N HIS A 97 -8.47 5.55 -14.21
CA HIS A 97 -7.55 5.11 -13.16
C HIS A 97 -6.17 4.77 -13.74
N THR A 98 -6.13 4.09 -14.88
CA THR A 98 -4.88 3.68 -15.52
C THR A 98 -4.08 4.89 -16.04
N ILE A 99 -4.70 5.80 -16.77
CA ILE A 99 -3.97 6.94 -17.35
C ILE A 99 -3.36 7.83 -16.28
N LYS A 100 -4.11 8.13 -15.21
CA LYS A 100 -3.61 8.97 -14.11
C LYS A 100 -2.40 8.39 -13.39
N LEU A 101 -2.27 7.07 -13.38
CA LEU A 101 -1.15 6.39 -12.76
C LEU A 101 -0.03 6.09 -13.77
N ALA A 102 -0.40 5.75 -15.00
CA ALA A 102 0.54 5.39 -16.06
C ALA A 102 1.41 6.56 -16.50
N ILE A 103 0.83 7.76 -16.69
CA ILE A 103 1.59 8.91 -17.18
C ILE A 103 2.76 9.26 -16.23
N PRO A 104 2.56 9.50 -14.92
CA PRO A 104 3.66 9.75 -14.00
C PRO A 104 4.66 8.59 -13.94
N TYR A 105 4.18 7.35 -14.00
CA TYR A 105 5.03 6.18 -14.00
C TYR A 105 5.94 6.11 -15.23
N PHE A 106 5.41 6.33 -16.42
CA PHE A 106 6.20 6.34 -17.65
C PHE A 106 7.19 7.50 -17.71
N VAL A 107 6.82 8.68 -17.20
CA VAL A 107 7.76 9.81 -17.09
C VAL A 107 8.90 9.44 -16.14
N ALA A 108 8.61 8.87 -14.98
CA ALA A 108 9.63 8.40 -14.05
C ALA A 108 10.50 7.31 -14.69
N ALA A 109 9.89 6.33 -15.37
CA ALA A 109 10.62 5.26 -16.05
C ALA A 109 11.57 5.80 -17.13
N LEU A 110 11.14 6.81 -17.91
CA LEU A 110 12.00 7.46 -18.90
C LEU A 110 13.20 8.15 -18.24
N ILE A 111 12.96 8.90 -17.15
CA ILE A 111 14.03 9.56 -16.39
C ILE A 111 15.02 8.51 -15.86
N TYR A 112 14.53 7.39 -15.31
CA TYR A 112 15.37 6.30 -14.83
C TYR A 112 16.19 5.67 -15.94
N VAL A 113 15.61 5.38 -17.11
CA VAL A 113 16.32 4.82 -18.27
C VAL A 113 17.45 5.78 -18.74
N ILE A 114 17.16 7.07 -18.85
CA ILE A 114 18.15 8.08 -19.24
C ILE A 114 19.27 8.13 -18.20
N TYR A 115 18.92 8.22 -16.93
CA TYR A 115 19.85 8.28 -15.82
C TYR A 115 20.76 7.05 -15.75
N PHE A 116 20.22 5.84 -15.82
CA PHE A 116 21.01 4.62 -15.81
C PHE A 116 21.90 4.49 -17.05
N ARG A 117 21.45 4.95 -18.22
CA ARG A 117 22.33 4.99 -19.41
C ARG A 117 23.49 5.97 -19.26
N TYR A 118 23.23 7.12 -18.65
CA TYR A 118 24.28 8.13 -18.42
C TYR A 118 25.27 7.66 -17.35
N ALA A 119 24.76 7.03 -16.30
CA ALA A 119 25.55 6.58 -15.15
C ALA A 119 26.18 5.19 -15.34
N GLN A 120 26.09 4.60 -16.53
CA GLN A 120 26.62 3.29 -16.85
C GLN A 120 28.12 3.19 -16.53
N GLY A 121 28.46 2.56 -15.43
CA GLY A 121 29.81 2.36 -14.89
C GLY A 121 30.08 3.00 -13.52
N ASN A 122 29.20 3.89 -13.00
CA ASN A 122 29.47 4.62 -11.75
C ASN A 122 28.46 4.39 -10.63
N LEU A 123 27.34 3.71 -10.90
CA LEU A 123 26.32 3.44 -9.89
C LEU A 123 26.27 1.95 -9.60
N GLY A 124 26.88 1.55 -8.50
CA GLY A 124 26.75 0.21 -7.93
C GLY A 124 25.33 -0.09 -7.46
N PHE A 125 24.35 0.07 -8.32
CA PHE A 125 22.99 -0.41 -8.09
C PHE A 125 22.97 -1.91 -8.35
N LYS A 126 23.14 -2.68 -7.29
CA LYS A 126 23.21 -4.13 -7.21
C LYS A 126 22.13 -4.90 -7.97
N TYR A 127 21.04 -4.22 -8.34
CA TYR A 127 19.89 -4.80 -9.04
C TYR A 127 19.96 -4.74 -10.56
N TYR A 128 20.89 -3.98 -11.14
CA TYR A 128 21.01 -3.78 -12.59
C TYR A 128 22.41 -4.06 -13.15
N ASP A 129 23.36 -4.43 -12.31
CA ASP A 129 24.73 -4.75 -12.76
C ASP A 129 24.77 -5.96 -13.70
N GLU A 130 23.80 -6.89 -13.59
CA GLU A 130 23.64 -8.05 -14.47
C GLU A 130 22.82 -7.73 -15.72
N TYR A 131 21.95 -6.72 -15.67
CA TYR A 131 21.02 -6.40 -16.75
C TYR A 131 21.41 -5.09 -17.41
N LYS A 132 21.96 -5.19 -18.64
CA LYS A 132 22.19 -3.97 -19.46
C LYS A 132 20.86 -3.22 -19.61
N VAL A 133 20.89 -1.88 -19.52
CA VAL A 133 19.72 -1.01 -19.74
C VAL A 133 19.33 -1.07 -21.23
N SER A 134 18.80 -2.18 -21.64
CA SER A 134 18.23 -2.48 -22.95
C SER A 134 16.80 -2.96 -22.78
N PHE A 135 15.97 -2.87 -23.79
CA PHE A 135 14.59 -3.37 -23.72
C PHE A 135 14.57 -4.86 -23.33
N LYS A 136 15.44 -5.68 -23.92
CA LYS A 136 15.55 -7.10 -23.58
C LYS A 136 15.97 -7.30 -22.12
N GLY A 137 16.95 -6.55 -21.64
CA GLY A 137 17.42 -6.65 -20.25
C GLY A 137 16.33 -6.27 -19.24
N ILE A 138 15.57 -5.19 -19.51
CA ILE A 138 14.44 -4.78 -18.67
C ILE A 138 13.36 -5.84 -18.59
N VAL A 139 12.99 -6.41 -19.75
CA VAL A 139 11.99 -7.48 -19.83
C VAL A 139 12.47 -8.73 -19.10
N SER A 140 13.73 -9.13 -19.29
CA SER A 140 14.34 -10.29 -18.61
C SER A 140 14.34 -10.10 -17.09
N ALA A 141 14.82 -8.95 -16.60
CA ALA A 141 14.85 -8.60 -15.17
C ALA A 141 13.44 -8.65 -14.52
N PHE A 142 12.42 -8.21 -15.26
CA PHE A 142 11.04 -8.28 -14.76
C PHE A 142 10.56 -9.73 -14.66
N PHE A 143 10.71 -10.54 -15.70
CA PHE A 143 10.18 -11.91 -15.70
C PHE A 143 11.01 -12.87 -14.83
N GLU A 144 12.29 -12.65 -14.69
CA GLU A 144 13.16 -13.51 -13.87
C GLU A 144 13.07 -13.19 -12.38
N HIS A 145 13.01 -11.92 -12.01
CA HIS A 145 13.12 -11.48 -10.60
C HIS A 145 12.01 -10.53 -10.14
N GLY A 146 11.09 -10.13 -11.00
CA GLY A 146 10.07 -9.12 -10.68
C GLY A 146 10.63 -7.71 -10.50
N TYR A 147 11.78 -7.39 -11.11
CA TYR A 147 12.36 -6.06 -11.04
C TYR A 147 11.63 -5.10 -11.97
N THR A 148 11.32 -3.91 -11.45
CA THR A 148 10.65 -2.85 -12.20
C THR A 148 11.67 -1.79 -12.63
N ILE A 149 11.45 -1.13 -13.78
CA ILE A 149 12.33 -0.06 -14.31
C ILE A 149 12.56 1.03 -13.24
N VAL A 150 11.49 1.51 -12.63
CA VAL A 150 11.57 2.43 -11.49
C VAL A 150 11.74 1.56 -10.26
N VAL A 151 12.89 1.66 -9.63
CA VAL A 151 13.19 0.84 -8.43
C VAL A 151 12.07 1.00 -7.40
N ASN A 152 11.68 -0.12 -6.79
CA ASN A 152 10.63 -0.19 -5.77
C ASN A 152 9.21 0.25 -6.21
N SER A 153 8.94 0.33 -7.51
CA SER A 153 7.61 0.69 -8.04
C SER A 153 6.68 -0.49 -8.28
N TRP A 154 6.99 -1.67 -7.76
CA TRP A 154 6.18 -2.88 -7.85
C TRP A 154 4.70 -2.62 -7.52
N PHE A 155 4.42 -1.78 -6.52
CA PHE A 155 3.07 -1.46 -6.05
C PHE A 155 2.21 -0.75 -7.11
N VAL A 156 2.83 -0.02 -8.03
CA VAL A 156 2.14 0.65 -9.15
C VAL A 156 1.56 -0.41 -10.10
N ILE A 157 2.37 -1.43 -10.44
CA ILE A 157 1.95 -2.53 -11.30
C ILE A 157 0.87 -3.36 -10.63
N VAL A 158 1.04 -3.69 -9.34
CA VAL A 158 0.02 -4.39 -8.55
C VAL A 158 -1.30 -3.61 -8.55
N LEU A 159 -1.24 -2.28 -8.40
CA LEU A 159 -2.43 -1.43 -8.42
C LEU A 159 -3.14 -1.44 -9.78
N PHE A 160 -2.40 -1.49 -10.90
CA PHE A 160 -3.01 -1.69 -12.23
C PHE A 160 -3.76 -3.01 -12.33
N VAL A 161 -3.16 -4.09 -11.83
CA VAL A 161 -3.80 -5.42 -11.80
C VAL A 161 -5.08 -5.36 -10.95
N PHE A 162 -5.03 -4.70 -9.80
CA PHE A 162 -6.21 -4.57 -8.92
C PHE A 162 -7.32 -3.70 -9.54
N TYR A 163 -6.98 -2.67 -10.29
CA TYR A 163 -7.98 -1.91 -11.04
C TYR A 163 -8.67 -2.78 -12.11
N LEU A 164 -7.91 -3.61 -12.80
CA LEU A 164 -8.47 -4.56 -13.76
C LEU A 164 -9.38 -5.59 -13.07
N PHE A 165 -8.94 -6.15 -11.95
CA PHE A 165 -9.73 -7.12 -11.17
C PHE A 165 -11.03 -6.48 -10.66
N PHE A 166 -10.96 -5.28 -10.10
CA PHE A 166 -12.15 -4.54 -9.68
C PHE A 166 -13.11 -4.34 -10.85
N TYR A 167 -12.63 -3.84 -11.97
CA TYR A 167 -13.46 -3.63 -13.16
C TYR A 167 -14.15 -4.91 -13.63
N ILE A 168 -13.39 -6.01 -13.77
CA ILE A 168 -13.93 -7.30 -14.23
C ILE A 168 -14.99 -7.81 -13.25
N SER A 169 -14.72 -7.74 -11.95
CA SER A 169 -15.62 -8.24 -10.91
C SER A 169 -16.96 -7.52 -10.91
N PHE A 170 -16.94 -6.20 -10.89
CA PHE A 170 -18.18 -5.43 -10.82
C PHE A 170 -18.86 -5.23 -12.18
N LYS A 171 -18.20 -5.54 -13.28
CA LYS A 171 -18.83 -5.59 -14.61
C LYS A 171 -19.57 -6.90 -14.86
N LYS A 172 -19.12 -8.00 -14.26
CA LYS A 172 -19.68 -9.35 -14.47
C LYS A 172 -20.72 -9.74 -13.43
N CYS A 173 -20.57 -9.30 -12.18
CA CYS A 173 -21.46 -9.69 -11.08
C CYS A 173 -22.73 -8.84 -11.06
N LYS A 174 -23.84 -9.46 -10.65
CA LYS A 174 -25.15 -8.82 -10.64
C LYS A 174 -25.37 -7.93 -9.43
N ASN A 175 -24.72 -8.24 -8.32
CA ASN A 175 -24.86 -7.49 -7.08
C ASN A 175 -23.50 -7.15 -6.47
N MET A 176 -23.50 -6.22 -5.52
CA MET A 176 -22.30 -5.69 -4.89
C MET A 176 -21.52 -6.75 -4.11
N GLU A 177 -22.23 -7.67 -3.43
CA GLU A 177 -21.61 -8.70 -2.59
C GLU A 177 -20.89 -9.75 -3.42
N GLU A 178 -21.51 -10.21 -4.52
CA GLU A 178 -20.87 -11.09 -5.48
C GLU A 178 -19.63 -10.43 -6.09
N GLY A 179 -19.75 -9.14 -6.46
CA GLY A 179 -18.64 -8.36 -7.00
C GLY A 179 -17.46 -8.28 -6.02
N ILE A 180 -17.73 -8.03 -4.74
CA ILE A 180 -16.70 -8.02 -3.68
C ILE A 180 -16.09 -9.41 -3.50
N GLY A 181 -16.91 -10.45 -3.46
CA GLY A 181 -16.45 -11.83 -3.35
C GLY A 181 -15.53 -12.23 -4.49
N PHE A 182 -15.93 -11.94 -5.73
CA PHE A 182 -15.13 -12.25 -6.92
C PHE A 182 -13.84 -11.41 -6.99
N PHE A 183 -13.91 -10.13 -6.65
CA PHE A 183 -12.73 -9.28 -6.53
C PHE A 183 -11.74 -9.82 -5.50
N SER A 184 -12.23 -10.20 -4.33
CA SER A 184 -11.41 -10.78 -3.27
C SER A 184 -10.74 -12.08 -3.72
N LEU A 185 -11.47 -12.95 -4.41
CA LEU A 185 -10.93 -14.19 -4.96
C LEU A 185 -9.78 -13.93 -5.95
N LEU A 186 -9.95 -12.96 -6.86
CA LEU A 186 -8.90 -12.59 -7.82
C LEU A 186 -7.66 -12.03 -7.12
N VAL A 187 -7.84 -11.17 -6.10
CA VAL A 187 -6.71 -10.64 -5.31
C VAL A 187 -5.99 -11.75 -4.55
N ILE A 188 -6.74 -12.69 -3.94
CA ILE A 188 -6.15 -13.85 -3.24
C ILE A 188 -5.37 -14.72 -4.23
N ALA A 189 -5.95 -15.06 -5.38
CA ALA A 189 -5.29 -15.87 -6.40
C ALA A 189 -4.00 -15.21 -6.90
N PHE A 190 -4.03 -13.90 -7.15
CA PHE A 190 -2.83 -13.13 -7.52
C PHE A 190 -1.78 -13.15 -6.40
N THR A 191 -2.20 -12.97 -5.15
CA THR A 191 -1.30 -12.98 -4.00
C THR A 191 -0.62 -14.34 -3.83
N VAL A 192 -1.36 -15.45 -4.00
CA VAL A 192 -0.81 -16.81 -3.98
C VAL A 192 0.19 -17.03 -5.12
N LEU A 193 -0.11 -16.53 -6.33
CA LEU A 193 0.82 -16.59 -7.46
C LEU A 193 2.11 -15.81 -7.16
N MET A 194 2.01 -14.58 -6.62
CA MET A 194 3.19 -13.78 -6.28
C MET A 194 4.00 -14.41 -5.14
N PHE A 195 3.33 -15.01 -4.16
CA PHE A 195 3.99 -15.79 -3.11
C PHE A 195 4.77 -16.97 -3.70
N TYR A 196 4.18 -17.74 -4.63
CA TYR A 196 4.85 -18.82 -5.33
C TYR A 196 6.10 -18.32 -6.06
N LEU A 197 5.98 -17.23 -6.84
CA LEU A 197 7.09 -16.65 -7.57
C LEU A 197 8.21 -16.18 -6.63
N ALA A 198 7.85 -15.61 -5.49
CA ALA A 198 8.83 -15.19 -4.49
C ALA A 198 9.58 -16.39 -3.87
N GLN A 199 8.88 -17.47 -3.53
CA GLN A 199 9.49 -18.64 -2.89
C GLN A 199 10.34 -19.47 -3.85
N PHE A 200 9.92 -19.63 -5.10
CA PHE A 200 10.51 -20.59 -6.03
C PHE A 200 11.28 -19.96 -7.19
N LYS A 201 11.08 -18.66 -7.45
CA LYS A 201 11.72 -17.92 -8.56
C LYS A 201 12.53 -16.73 -8.09
N GLY A 202 12.64 -16.49 -6.79
CA GLY A 202 13.42 -15.39 -6.23
C GLY A 202 12.83 -13.99 -6.47
N TRP A 203 11.52 -13.91 -6.74
CA TRP A 203 10.86 -12.61 -6.84
C TRP A 203 10.84 -11.88 -5.50
N TYR A 204 10.81 -10.57 -5.54
CA TYR A 204 10.78 -9.73 -4.35
C TYR A 204 9.48 -9.93 -3.54
N THR A 205 9.60 -10.16 -2.23
CA THR A 205 8.49 -10.51 -1.35
C THR A 205 7.41 -9.42 -1.24
N ALA A 206 7.77 -8.16 -1.47
CA ALA A 206 6.82 -7.06 -1.45
C ALA A 206 5.63 -7.24 -2.43
N TRP A 207 5.80 -8.00 -3.53
CA TRP A 207 4.73 -8.24 -4.49
C TRP A 207 3.46 -8.86 -3.91
N TYR A 208 3.53 -9.51 -2.75
CA TYR A 208 2.38 -10.18 -2.14
C TYR A 208 2.05 -9.70 -0.73
N MET A 209 3.01 -9.18 0.01
CA MET A 209 2.88 -8.96 1.45
C MET A 209 1.76 -7.96 1.85
N GLN A 210 1.39 -7.03 0.98
CA GLN A 210 0.47 -5.93 1.32
C GLN A 210 -0.87 -6.00 0.57
N ASN A 211 -1.07 -7.01 -0.26
CA ASN A 211 -2.19 -7.11 -1.20
C ASN A 211 -3.57 -7.19 -0.52
N PHE A 212 -3.66 -7.86 0.63
CA PHE A 212 -4.93 -8.02 1.34
C PHE A 212 -5.54 -6.69 1.82
N SER A 213 -4.72 -5.65 1.99
CA SER A 213 -5.18 -4.33 2.42
C SER A 213 -6.24 -3.73 1.48
N ILE A 214 -6.19 -4.04 0.18
CA ILE A 214 -7.19 -3.54 -0.77
C ILE A 214 -8.55 -4.22 -0.57
N ILE A 215 -8.57 -5.50 -0.18
CA ILE A 215 -9.79 -6.22 0.16
C ILE A 215 -10.40 -5.61 1.42
N VAL A 216 -9.57 -5.39 2.44
CA VAL A 216 -10.00 -4.77 3.70
C VAL A 216 -10.58 -3.38 3.46
N GLY A 217 -9.91 -2.55 2.64
CA GLY A 217 -10.41 -1.23 2.25
C GLY A 217 -11.76 -1.30 1.49
N THR A 218 -11.91 -2.28 0.62
CA THR A 218 -13.17 -2.50 -0.13
C THR A 218 -14.30 -2.90 0.81
N LEU A 219 -14.06 -3.84 1.72
CA LEU A 219 -15.04 -4.28 2.74
C LEU A 219 -15.40 -3.13 3.69
N TYR A 220 -14.40 -2.35 4.11
CA TYR A 220 -14.60 -1.19 4.96
C TYR A 220 -15.53 -0.16 4.30
N GLY A 221 -15.26 0.19 3.04
CA GLY A 221 -16.08 1.14 2.29
C GLY A 221 -17.50 0.61 2.05
N TYR A 222 -17.65 -0.69 1.81
CA TYR A 222 -18.96 -1.33 1.67
C TYR A 222 -19.77 -1.27 2.96
N LYS A 223 -19.18 -1.57 4.11
CA LYS A 223 -19.82 -1.63 5.43
C LYS A 223 -19.64 -0.35 6.27
N LYS A 224 -19.18 0.76 5.68
CA LYS A 224 -18.85 2.00 6.39
C LYS A 224 -19.91 2.45 7.38
N GLU A 225 -21.18 2.43 6.99
CA GLU A 225 -22.28 2.87 7.84
C GLU A 225 -22.43 2.01 9.12
N LEU A 226 -22.19 0.70 8.99
CA LEU A 226 -22.18 -0.23 10.14
C LEU A 226 -20.96 0.05 11.04
N ILE A 227 -19.79 0.23 10.44
CA ILE A 227 -18.55 0.54 11.15
C ILE A 227 -18.69 1.88 11.91
N ASP A 228 -19.22 2.91 11.26
CA ASP A 228 -19.49 4.22 11.89
C ASP A 228 -20.42 4.10 13.11
N LYS A 229 -21.44 3.24 13.04
CA LYS A 229 -22.33 2.98 14.18
C LYS A 229 -21.57 2.34 15.34
N VAL A 230 -20.68 1.38 15.05
CA VAL A 230 -19.87 0.71 16.07
C VAL A 230 -18.89 1.70 16.70
N ILE A 231 -18.16 2.46 15.90
CA ILE A 231 -17.17 3.43 16.40
C ILE A 231 -17.83 4.52 17.27
N LYS A 232 -19.04 4.97 16.92
CA LYS A 232 -19.78 5.98 17.70
C LYS A 232 -20.32 5.46 19.04
N SER A 233 -20.41 4.17 19.23
CA SER A 233 -20.82 3.61 20.51
C SER A 233 -19.69 3.70 21.54
N HIS A 234 -20.05 3.76 22.85
CA HIS A 234 -19.04 3.68 23.91
C HIS A 234 -18.17 2.42 23.82
N LYS A 235 -18.76 1.29 23.37
CA LYS A 235 -18.01 0.06 23.08
C LYS A 235 -17.04 0.23 21.93
N GLY A 236 -17.40 1.02 20.92
CA GLY A 236 -16.52 1.34 19.78
C GLY A 236 -15.29 2.12 20.17
N ILE A 237 -15.41 3.09 21.06
CA ILE A 237 -14.26 3.84 21.60
C ILE A 237 -13.29 2.90 22.31
N VAL A 238 -13.82 2.01 23.16
CA VAL A 238 -13.00 0.99 23.87
C VAL A 238 -12.31 0.07 22.86
N VAL A 239 -13.03 -0.43 21.84
CA VAL A 239 -12.46 -1.30 20.81
C VAL A 239 -11.38 -0.57 20.02
N SER A 240 -11.58 0.71 19.67
CA SER A 240 -10.58 1.51 18.96
C SER A 240 -9.33 1.74 19.80
N VAL A 241 -9.49 2.07 21.09
CA VAL A 241 -8.35 2.22 22.00
C VAL A 241 -7.60 0.90 22.19
N LEU A 242 -8.31 -0.21 22.36
CA LEU A 242 -7.70 -1.54 22.45
C LEU A 242 -7.00 -1.91 21.13
N GLY A 243 -7.57 -1.55 19.99
CA GLY A 243 -6.95 -1.74 18.68
C GLY A 243 -5.63 -0.98 18.54
N VAL A 244 -5.59 0.28 18.94
CA VAL A 244 -4.37 1.11 18.96
C VAL A 244 -3.32 0.51 19.91
N ILE A 245 -3.73 0.09 21.11
CA ILE A 245 -2.83 -0.55 22.07
C ILE A 245 -2.27 -1.86 21.50
N LEU A 246 -3.12 -2.70 20.97
CA LEU A 246 -2.71 -3.99 20.35
C LEU A 246 -1.76 -3.74 19.17
N PHE A 247 -2.07 -2.77 18.32
CA PHE A 247 -1.20 -2.36 17.22
C PHE A 247 0.16 -1.90 17.73
N SER A 248 0.18 -1.03 18.75
CA SER A 248 1.43 -0.53 19.33
C SER A 248 2.27 -1.65 19.94
N LEU A 249 1.63 -2.63 20.58
CA LEU A 249 2.29 -3.82 21.14
C LEU A 249 2.85 -4.72 20.02
N LEU A 250 2.10 -4.96 18.95
CA LEU A 250 2.55 -5.76 17.82
C LEU A 250 3.70 -5.07 17.07
N ALA A 251 3.64 -3.76 16.88
CA ALA A 251 4.72 -2.99 16.30
C ALA A 251 5.97 -3.02 17.18
N ALA A 252 5.82 -2.83 18.50
CA ALA A 252 6.91 -2.94 19.46
C ALA A 252 7.53 -4.35 19.49
N PHE A 253 6.69 -5.38 19.44
CA PHE A 253 7.16 -6.79 19.37
C PHE A 253 7.91 -7.07 18.07
N GLY A 254 7.43 -6.57 16.93
CA GLY A 254 8.13 -6.68 15.65
C GLY A 254 9.50 -6.00 15.69
N VAL A 255 9.59 -4.79 16.25
CA VAL A 255 10.86 -4.07 16.45
C VAL A 255 11.80 -4.80 17.40
N LEU A 256 11.29 -5.34 18.51
CA LEU A 256 12.09 -6.13 19.46
C LEU A 256 12.61 -7.42 18.84
N LYS A 257 11.77 -8.14 18.11
CA LYS A 257 12.16 -9.39 17.41
C LYS A 257 13.23 -9.14 16.35
N TYR A 258 13.15 -8.02 15.63
CA TYR A 258 14.14 -7.63 14.62
C TYR A 258 15.51 -7.30 15.25
N ASN A 259 15.51 -6.65 16.42
CA ASN A 259 16.74 -6.24 17.10
C ASN A 259 17.45 -7.39 17.88
N THR A 260 16.80 -8.54 18.10
CA THR A 260 17.34 -9.61 18.98
C THR A 260 17.96 -10.78 18.22
N ASP A 261 18.33 -10.65 16.95
CA ASP A 261 18.98 -11.72 16.13
C ASP A 261 18.26 -13.10 16.17
N ILE A 262 17.09 -13.17 16.76
CA ILE A 262 16.30 -14.38 16.80
C ILE A 262 15.60 -14.55 15.46
N GLY A 263 16.40 -14.98 14.46
CA GLY A 263 15.90 -15.44 13.16
C GLY A 263 15.13 -14.37 12.36
N GLY A 264 15.79 -13.38 11.99
CA GLY A 264 15.73 -12.32 11.00
C GLY A 264 14.53 -12.05 10.10
N HIS A 265 13.35 -12.59 10.32
CA HIS A 265 12.18 -12.22 9.52
C HIS A 265 10.94 -12.25 10.41
N ILE A 266 10.22 -11.12 10.49
CA ILE A 266 8.79 -11.16 10.82
C ILE A 266 8.20 -12.23 9.91
N ASN A 267 7.60 -13.25 10.49
CA ASN A 267 6.99 -14.33 9.72
C ASN A 267 6.06 -13.67 8.68
N THR A 268 6.16 -14.08 7.43
CA THR A 268 5.37 -13.55 6.32
C THR A 268 3.88 -13.44 6.64
N ALA A 269 3.35 -14.40 7.42
CA ALA A 269 1.97 -14.39 7.87
C ALA A 269 1.68 -13.25 8.85
N GLU A 270 2.56 -12.99 9.81
CA GLU A 270 2.43 -11.87 10.77
C GLU A 270 2.43 -10.53 10.03
N TYR A 271 3.31 -10.36 9.04
CA TYR A 271 3.37 -9.16 8.23
C TYR A 271 2.09 -8.94 7.42
N CYS A 272 1.56 -9.98 6.78
CA CYS A 272 0.30 -9.91 6.04
C CYS A 272 -0.88 -9.52 6.96
N VAL A 273 -0.93 -10.02 8.19
CA VAL A 273 -1.97 -9.63 9.16
C VAL A 273 -1.80 -8.16 9.57
N LEU A 274 -0.59 -7.71 9.87
CA LEU A 274 -0.31 -6.32 10.23
C LEU A 274 -0.70 -5.36 9.10
N THR A 275 -0.40 -5.69 7.85
CA THR A 275 -0.79 -4.87 6.69
C THR A 275 -2.30 -4.72 6.51
N CYS A 276 -3.10 -5.64 7.04
CA CYS A 276 -4.56 -5.53 7.06
C CYS A 276 -5.08 -4.66 8.20
N ILE A 277 -4.45 -4.72 9.38
CA ILE A 277 -4.91 -4.04 10.60
C ILE A 277 -4.48 -2.57 10.61
N ILE A 278 -3.23 -2.29 10.24
CA ILE A 278 -2.64 -0.94 10.30
C ILE A 278 -3.47 0.10 9.55
N PRO A 279 -3.91 -0.12 8.30
CA PRO A 279 -4.72 0.87 7.60
C PRO A 279 -6.03 1.21 8.32
N ILE A 280 -6.63 0.24 9.02
CA ILE A 280 -7.86 0.47 9.81
C ILE A 280 -7.56 1.37 11.01
N CYS A 281 -6.40 1.19 11.64
CA CYS A 281 -6.00 1.99 12.81
C CYS A 281 -5.57 3.43 12.43
N VAL A 282 -5.02 3.61 11.22
CA VAL A 282 -4.56 4.91 10.71
C VAL A 282 -5.72 5.77 10.22
N VAL A 283 -6.81 5.17 9.81
CA VAL A 283 -8.02 5.82 9.28
C VAL A 283 -9.04 6.11 10.38
#